data_a1840633e7c326fbad0818a150bffbab
#
_entry.id   a1840633e7c326fbad0818a150bffbab
#
_cell.length_a   1.000
_cell.length_b   1.000
_cell.length_c   1.000
_cell.angle_alpha   90.00
_cell.angle_beta   90.00
_cell.angle_gamma   90.00
#
_symmetry.space_group_name_H-M   'P 1'
#
loop_
_entity.id
_entity.type
_entity.pdbx_description
1 polymer ?
#
loop_
_entity_poly.entity_id
_entity_poly.type
_entity_poly.pdbx_seq_one_letter_code
_entity_poly.pdbx_strand_id
1 'polypeptide(L)'
;MDEKEYRLKVKDVYARLERSFEGVDPDVAEVETGLGTLAILSGRSKTILSTQPSVRQIWLAVAALGVAVHFDWDASRQAWIDDKGTGKELFAYLQETLRQLCPGLGEFRLG
;
A
#
# COMPACT_ATOMS: atom_id res chain seq x y z
N MET A 1 -8.74 -15.74 -9.04
CA MET A 1 -7.30 -15.46 -9.27
C MET A 1 -6.48 -16.61 -8.75
N ASP A 2 -5.59 -17.17 -9.58
CA ASP A 2 -4.69 -18.20 -9.13
C ASP A 2 -3.46 -17.63 -8.42
N GLU A 3 -2.62 -18.51 -7.86
CA GLU A 3 -1.45 -18.08 -7.10
C GLU A 3 -0.45 -17.29 -7.94
N LYS A 4 -0.21 -17.74 -9.18
CA LYS A 4 0.74 -17.07 -10.08
C LYS A 4 0.27 -15.67 -10.42
N GLU A 5 -1.00 -15.50 -10.77
CA GLU A 5 -1.60 -14.20 -11.06
C GLU A 5 -1.54 -13.28 -9.84
N TYR A 6 -1.88 -13.82 -8.67
CA TYR A 6 -1.81 -13.09 -7.41
C TYR A 6 -0.39 -12.54 -7.15
N ARG A 7 0.63 -13.39 -7.30
CA ARG A 7 2.02 -12.98 -7.08
C ARG A 7 2.45 -11.87 -8.03
N LEU A 8 2.03 -11.94 -9.30
CA LEU A 8 2.34 -10.91 -10.28
C LEU A 8 1.65 -9.57 -9.93
N LYS A 9 0.41 -9.63 -9.51
CA LYS A 9 -0.34 -8.43 -9.10
C LYS A 9 0.27 -7.78 -7.85
N VAL A 10 0.67 -8.58 -6.87
CA VAL A 10 1.34 -8.07 -5.66
C VAL A 10 2.68 -7.45 -6.01
N LYS A 11 3.46 -8.14 -6.84
CA LYS A 11 4.77 -7.63 -7.28
C LYS A 11 4.62 -6.27 -7.97
N ASP A 12 3.59 -6.11 -8.79
CA ASP A 12 3.31 -4.84 -9.44
C ASP A 12 3.03 -3.72 -8.43
N VAL A 13 2.19 -3.99 -7.43
CA VAL A 13 1.88 -3.03 -6.37
C VAL A 13 3.15 -2.58 -5.66
N TYR A 14 3.96 -3.53 -5.20
CA TYR A 14 5.17 -3.21 -4.44
C TYR A 14 6.20 -2.46 -5.29
N ALA A 15 6.37 -2.85 -6.55
CA ALA A 15 7.27 -2.16 -7.46
C ALA A 15 6.83 -0.71 -7.71
N ARG A 16 5.53 -0.48 -7.88
CA ARG A 16 4.98 0.87 -8.07
C ARG A 16 5.21 1.73 -6.83
N LEU A 17 5.03 1.18 -5.64
CA LEU A 17 5.29 1.91 -4.41
C LEU A 17 6.77 2.26 -4.27
N GLU A 18 7.66 1.31 -4.51
CA GLU A 18 9.11 1.57 -4.46
C GLU A 18 9.51 2.68 -5.44
N ARG A 19 9.02 2.64 -6.68
CA ARG A 19 9.29 3.68 -7.68
C ARG A 19 8.78 5.04 -7.24
N SER A 20 7.60 5.08 -6.61
CA SER A 20 7.00 6.33 -6.14
C SER A 20 7.86 7.06 -5.12
N PHE A 21 8.66 6.32 -4.35
CA PHE A 21 9.50 6.90 -3.30
C PHE A 21 10.95 7.12 -3.72
N GLU A 22 11.35 6.77 -4.94
CA GLU A 22 12.75 6.91 -5.39
C GLU A 22 13.27 8.35 -5.29
N GLY A 23 12.43 9.34 -5.57
CA GLY A 23 12.81 10.74 -5.53
C GLY A 23 12.51 11.43 -4.20
N VAL A 24 12.03 10.69 -3.21
CA VAL A 24 11.64 11.26 -1.92
C VAL A 24 12.84 11.25 -0.98
N ASP A 25 13.05 12.39 -0.28
CA ASP A 25 14.10 12.49 0.74
C ASP A 25 13.85 11.44 1.84
N PRO A 26 14.83 10.57 2.16
CA PRO A 26 14.66 9.55 3.20
C PRO A 26 14.34 10.12 4.58
N ASP A 27 14.70 11.37 4.85
CA ASP A 27 14.34 12.02 6.12
C ASP A 27 12.86 12.36 6.17
N VAL A 28 12.19 12.44 5.01
CA VAL A 28 10.74 12.68 4.93
C VAL A 28 10.00 11.36 4.99
N ALA A 29 10.35 10.42 4.12
CA ALA A 29 9.75 9.09 4.10
C ALA A 29 10.66 8.11 3.35
N GLU A 30 10.64 6.86 3.78
CA GLU A 30 11.39 5.80 3.10
C GLU A 30 10.60 4.50 3.10
N VAL A 31 10.99 3.61 2.20
CA VAL A 31 10.36 2.29 2.02
C VAL A 31 11.33 1.20 2.42
N GLU A 32 10.88 0.26 3.23
CA GLU A 32 11.61 -0.95 3.57
C GLU A 32 10.81 -2.16 3.11
N THR A 33 11.46 -3.10 2.43
CA THR A 33 10.82 -4.34 1.99
C THR A 33 11.35 -5.53 2.75
N GLY A 34 10.47 -6.50 3.00
CA GLY A 34 10.80 -7.78 3.61
C GLY A 34 10.10 -8.89 2.84
N LEU A 35 10.05 -10.09 3.43
CA LEU A 35 9.35 -11.22 2.83
C LEU A 35 7.84 -10.98 2.89
N GLY A 36 7.26 -10.64 1.74
CA GLY A 36 5.82 -10.38 1.64
C GLY A 36 5.37 -9.09 2.29
N THR A 37 6.29 -8.23 2.74
CA THR A 37 5.94 -6.97 3.39
C THR A 37 6.59 -5.78 2.72
N LEU A 38 5.93 -4.63 2.84
CA LEU A 38 6.47 -3.34 2.45
C LEU A 38 6.04 -2.33 3.51
N ALA A 39 7.01 -1.66 4.12
CA ALA A 39 6.74 -0.65 5.13
C ALA A 39 7.11 0.73 4.60
N ILE A 40 6.23 1.70 4.84
CA ILE A 40 6.48 3.11 4.55
C ILE A 40 6.72 3.79 5.89
N LEU A 41 7.92 4.32 6.07
CA LEU A 41 8.35 4.96 7.30
C LEU A 41 8.39 6.47 7.09
N SER A 42 7.62 7.21 7.88
CA SER A 42 7.60 8.67 7.82
C SER A 42 7.58 9.25 9.23
N GLY A 43 8.70 9.83 9.65
CA GLY A 43 8.84 10.31 11.02
C GLY A 43 8.64 9.17 12.01
N ARG A 44 7.61 9.28 12.86
CA ARG A 44 7.23 8.23 13.82
C ARG A 44 6.13 7.33 13.28
N SER A 45 5.65 7.59 12.08
CA SER A 45 4.56 6.82 11.49
C SER A 45 5.09 5.63 10.71
N LYS A 46 4.39 4.52 10.80
CA LYS A 46 4.70 3.31 10.04
C LYS A 46 3.43 2.78 9.41
N THR A 47 3.44 2.65 8.10
CA THR A 47 2.35 2.08 7.31
C THR A 47 2.86 0.81 6.66
N ILE A 48 2.20 -0.31 6.91
CA ILE A 48 2.71 -1.62 6.47
C ILE A 48 1.71 -2.30 5.57
N LEU A 49 2.20 -2.73 4.39
CA LEU A 49 1.47 -3.66 3.53
C LEU A 49 2.04 -5.06 3.74
N SER A 50 1.16 -6.05 3.79
CA SER A 50 1.57 -7.45 3.86
C SER A 50 0.73 -8.30 2.92
N THR A 51 1.37 -9.33 2.36
CA THR A 51 0.68 -10.30 1.52
C THR A 51 -0.01 -11.34 2.37
N GLN A 52 -1.21 -11.75 1.93
CA GLN A 52 -1.96 -12.84 2.56
C GLN A 52 -2.34 -13.85 1.47
N PRO A 53 -1.39 -14.73 1.08
CA PRO A 53 -1.60 -15.62 -0.07
C PRO A 53 -2.77 -16.59 0.08
N SER A 54 -3.04 -17.05 1.28
CA SER A 54 -4.13 -18.02 1.52
C SER A 54 -5.51 -17.47 1.16
N VAL A 55 -5.69 -16.17 1.25
CA VAL A 55 -6.95 -15.48 0.92
C VAL A 55 -6.81 -14.55 -0.28
N ARG A 56 -5.67 -14.54 -0.94
CA ARG A 56 -5.37 -13.70 -2.12
C ARG A 56 -5.62 -12.22 -1.86
N GLN A 57 -5.21 -11.74 -0.70
CA GLN A 57 -5.41 -10.34 -0.31
C GLN A 57 -4.08 -9.62 -0.08
N ILE A 58 -4.16 -8.29 -0.08
CA ILE A 58 -3.13 -7.40 0.45
C ILE A 58 -3.72 -6.72 1.68
N TRP A 59 -3.04 -6.81 2.80
CA TRP A 59 -3.47 -6.18 4.05
C TRP A 59 -2.63 -4.93 4.29
N LEU A 60 -3.32 -3.85 4.72
CA LEU A 60 -2.70 -2.57 5.04
C LEU A 60 -2.96 -2.24 6.50
N ALA A 61 -1.90 -1.94 7.24
CA ALA A 61 -2.01 -1.50 8.62
C ALA A 61 -1.42 -0.10 8.75
N VAL A 62 -2.19 0.83 9.31
CA VAL A 62 -1.77 2.22 9.54
C VAL A 62 -1.77 2.43 11.05
N ALA A 63 -0.60 2.25 11.68
CA ALA A 63 -0.47 2.27 13.13
C ALA A 63 -0.92 3.61 13.74
N ALA A 64 -0.55 4.72 13.12
CA ALA A 64 -0.87 6.06 13.63
C ALA A 64 -2.38 6.34 13.68
N LEU A 65 -3.18 5.66 12.86
CA LEU A 65 -4.63 5.83 12.81
C LEU A 65 -5.38 4.67 13.48
N GLY A 66 -4.67 3.63 13.90
CA GLY A 66 -5.28 2.43 14.45
C GLY A 66 -6.17 1.70 13.46
N VAL A 67 -5.82 1.72 12.17
CA VAL A 67 -6.66 1.21 11.08
C VAL A 67 -5.98 0.04 10.40
N ALA A 68 -6.77 -0.98 10.05
CA ALA A 68 -6.35 -2.08 9.20
C ALA A 68 -7.39 -2.29 8.10
N VAL A 69 -6.93 -2.44 6.86
CA VAL A 69 -7.79 -2.62 5.70
C VAL A 69 -7.31 -3.81 4.89
N HIS A 70 -8.25 -4.66 4.45
CA HIS A 70 -7.96 -5.82 3.62
C HIS A 70 -8.47 -5.56 2.20
N PHE A 71 -7.62 -5.79 1.21
CA PHE A 71 -7.94 -5.52 -0.19
C PHE A 71 -7.98 -6.80 -1.00
N ASP A 72 -9.08 -6.98 -1.76
CA ASP A 72 -9.23 -8.03 -2.76
C ASP A 72 -8.96 -7.46 -4.15
N TRP A 73 -8.51 -8.33 -5.07
CA TRP A 73 -8.41 -7.93 -6.47
C TRP A 73 -9.79 -7.93 -7.12
N ASP A 74 -10.20 -6.78 -7.65
CA ASP A 74 -11.44 -6.63 -8.40
C ASP A 74 -11.11 -6.62 -9.90
N ALA A 75 -11.41 -7.72 -10.58
CA ALA A 75 -11.10 -7.88 -12.00
C ALA A 75 -11.88 -6.92 -12.90
N SER A 76 -13.10 -6.55 -12.50
CA SER A 76 -13.92 -5.63 -13.29
C SER A 76 -13.37 -4.20 -13.25
N ARG A 77 -12.79 -3.81 -12.12
CA ARG A 77 -12.19 -2.47 -11.95
C ARG A 77 -10.68 -2.47 -12.20
N GLN A 78 -10.07 -3.65 -12.35
CA GLN A 78 -8.62 -3.82 -12.47
C GLN A 78 -7.89 -3.10 -11.33
N ALA A 79 -8.36 -3.33 -10.10
CA ALA A 79 -7.86 -2.62 -8.92
C ALA A 79 -8.02 -3.46 -7.65
N TRP A 80 -7.25 -3.12 -6.64
CA TRP A 80 -7.37 -3.70 -5.31
C TRP A 80 -8.39 -2.89 -4.51
N ILE A 81 -9.51 -3.52 -4.16
CA ILE A 81 -10.64 -2.86 -3.48
C ILE A 81 -10.85 -3.50 -2.12
N ASP A 82 -11.22 -2.73 -1.11
CA ASP A 82 -11.42 -3.25 0.24
C ASP A 82 -12.52 -4.33 0.29
N ASP A 83 -12.38 -5.26 1.23
CA ASP A 83 -13.28 -6.41 1.33
C ASP A 83 -14.58 -6.12 2.11
N LYS A 84 -14.75 -4.91 2.61
CA LYS A 84 -15.95 -4.51 3.38
C LYS A 84 -16.97 -3.76 2.55
N GLY A 85 -16.77 -3.67 1.24
CA GLY A 85 -17.75 -3.05 0.35
C GLY A 85 -17.78 -1.52 0.39
N THR A 86 -16.75 -0.86 0.93
CA THR A 86 -16.72 0.60 0.98
C THR A 86 -16.28 1.23 -0.34
N GLY A 87 -15.75 0.43 -1.26
CA GLY A 87 -15.25 0.93 -2.53
C GLY A 87 -13.86 1.56 -2.48
N LYS A 88 -13.18 1.50 -1.34
CA LYS A 88 -11.84 2.06 -1.21
C LYS A 88 -10.85 1.29 -2.09
N GLU A 89 -10.10 2.03 -2.92
CA GLU A 89 -9.05 1.48 -3.76
C GLU A 89 -7.70 1.69 -3.07
N LEU A 90 -6.82 0.70 -3.17
CA LEU A 90 -5.56 0.66 -2.42
C LEU A 90 -4.70 1.93 -2.58
N PHE A 91 -4.39 2.32 -3.81
CA PHE A 91 -3.50 3.46 -4.04
C PHE A 91 -4.15 4.79 -3.65
N ALA A 92 -5.44 4.95 -3.93
CA ALA A 92 -6.16 6.16 -3.54
C ALA A 92 -6.25 6.29 -2.03
N TYR A 93 -6.53 5.20 -1.34
CA TYR A 93 -6.59 5.18 0.12
C TYR A 93 -5.22 5.48 0.73
N LEU A 94 -4.17 4.86 0.20
CA LEU A 94 -2.81 5.05 0.67
C LEU A 94 -2.33 6.49 0.41
N GLN A 95 -2.66 7.05 -0.75
CA GLN A 95 -2.35 8.44 -1.10
C GLN A 95 -2.94 9.40 -0.07
N GLU A 96 -4.21 9.25 0.26
CA GLU A 96 -4.89 10.09 1.24
C GLU A 96 -4.30 9.91 2.64
N THR A 97 -4.01 8.67 3.03
CA THR A 97 -3.39 8.37 4.30
C THR A 97 -2.03 9.06 4.44
N LEU A 98 -1.20 8.98 3.41
CA LEU A 98 0.12 9.61 3.43
C LEU A 98 0.04 11.13 3.46
N ARG A 99 -0.96 11.73 2.83
CA ARG A 99 -1.17 13.19 2.92
C ARG A 99 -1.42 13.62 4.36
N GLN A 100 -2.20 12.84 5.10
CA GLN A 100 -2.49 13.13 6.50
C GLN A 100 -1.29 12.92 7.41
N LEU A 101 -0.56 11.82 7.20
CA LEU A 101 0.51 11.41 8.12
C LEU A 101 1.86 12.01 7.79
N CYS A 102 2.06 12.44 6.55
CA CYS A 102 3.36 12.91 6.10
C CYS A 102 3.24 14.18 5.25
N PRO A 103 2.95 15.34 5.88
CA PRO A 103 2.81 16.61 5.16
C PRO A 103 4.06 16.99 4.37
N GLY A 104 5.23 16.54 4.80
CA GLY A 104 6.50 16.80 4.11
C GLY A 104 6.62 16.22 2.71
N LEU A 105 5.72 15.31 2.33
CA LEU A 105 5.68 14.78 0.96
C LEU A 105 5.16 15.80 -0.06
N GLY A 106 4.42 16.84 0.41
CA GLY A 106 3.87 17.87 -0.48
C GLY A 106 2.94 17.29 -1.54
N GLU A 107 3.23 17.55 -2.81
CA GLU A 107 2.41 17.12 -3.95
C GLU A 107 2.71 15.69 -4.42
N PHE A 108 3.28 14.87 -3.56
CA PHE A 108 3.61 13.49 -3.86
C PHE A 108 2.40 12.71 -4.37
N ARG A 109 2.64 11.86 -5.40
CA ARG A 109 1.60 10.98 -5.97
C ARG A 109 2.12 9.57 -6.12
N LEU A 110 1.26 8.61 -5.76
CA LEU A 110 1.55 7.19 -5.93
C LEU A 110 1.23 6.74 -7.35
N GLY A 111 2.10 5.92 -7.86
CA GLY A 111 1.91 5.32 -9.16
C GLY A 111 2.50 6.08 -10.27
#